data_e0c75484f67b1407ba0c9dca8f581b25
#
_entry.id   e0c75484f67b1407ba0c9dca8f581b25
#
_cell.length_a   1.000
_cell.length_b   1.000
_cell.length_c   1.000
_cell.angle_alpha   90.00
_cell.angle_beta   90.00
_cell.angle_gamma   90.00
#
_symmetry.space_group_name_H-M   'P 1'
#
loop_
_entity.id
_entity.type
_entity.pdbx_description
1 polymer ?
#
loop_
_entity_poly.entity_id
_entity_poly.type
_entity_poly.pdbx_seq_one_letter_code
_entity_poly.pdbx_strand_id
1 'polypeptide(L)'
;MRTILLFLLAIPAGLHAQTGARARDLGIPMEGTPGRYDAITDVRGVEVGAVTLIRGSGRLRAGRGPVRTGVTAIFPRGRTGSDSVFAGWFTLNGNGEMTGTTWIEESGRLDGPILITNTHSVGVVRDATIAWMTQHRPGFLWALPVVAETYDGVLNDAEGFHVTREHVFAALDGAASGPVREGNVGGGTGMNCHGFKGGTGTASRVLEAEAGGYTVGVLVQCNYGQRRRLTIAGVPVGREITDLVRCYAGTEPPSRAWLRGLPPCAAATGLGAVHAKDQGLGSIIIVVATDAPLLPHQLERVAKRASLGVGRIGGLGENGSGDIFIAFSTANPTAAADTGLASLTMLPNDRINPIFEATVQATEEAIVNAMLAARTMTGADSVRSFALPHDRLQRVMRKYGRLGGS
;
A
#
# COMPACT_ATOMS: atom_id res chain seq x y z
N MET A 1 50.82 -24.75 31.36
CA MET A 1 50.31 -23.69 30.51
C MET A 1 49.05 -24.22 29.84
N ARG A 2 47.85 -23.80 30.27
CA ARG A 2 46.57 -24.15 29.66
C ARG A 2 46.13 -22.94 28.82
N THR A 3 46.07 -23.13 27.50
CA THR A 3 45.63 -22.12 26.54
C THR A 3 44.09 -22.16 26.51
N ILE A 4 43.47 -21.05 26.94
CA ILE A 4 42.01 -20.86 26.84
C ILE A 4 41.71 -20.29 25.47
N LEU A 5 41.05 -21.04 24.61
CA LEU A 5 40.50 -20.57 23.35
C LEU A 5 39.15 -19.85 23.62
N LEU A 6 39.15 -18.52 23.47
CA LEU A 6 37.88 -17.74 23.43
C LEU A 6 37.24 -17.93 22.08
N PHE A 7 36.06 -18.61 22.06
CA PHE A 7 35.15 -18.60 20.92
C PHE A 7 34.37 -17.27 20.93
N LEU A 8 34.66 -16.36 20.03
CA LEU A 8 33.82 -15.21 19.71
C LEU A 8 32.60 -15.73 18.94
N LEU A 9 31.45 -15.77 19.60
CA LEU A 9 30.17 -15.93 18.94
C LEU A 9 29.87 -14.65 18.10
N ALA A 10 30.01 -14.77 16.79
CA ALA A 10 29.51 -13.74 15.86
C ALA A 10 27.98 -13.80 15.89
N ILE A 11 27.36 -12.78 16.52
CA ILE A 11 25.92 -12.52 16.44
C ILE A 11 25.65 -12.12 14.98
N PRO A 12 24.76 -12.81 14.24
CA PRO A 12 24.40 -12.37 12.91
C PRO A 12 23.72 -10.99 13.05
N ALA A 13 24.30 -9.97 12.43
CA ALA A 13 23.66 -8.67 12.27
C ALA A 13 22.36 -8.89 11.51
N GLY A 14 21.24 -8.83 12.22
CA GLY A 14 19.92 -8.87 11.62
C GLY A 14 19.87 -7.80 10.52
N LEU A 15 19.55 -8.21 9.29
CA LEU A 15 19.24 -7.30 8.21
C LEU A 15 18.03 -6.47 8.65
N HIS A 16 18.31 -5.31 9.25
CA HIS A 16 17.28 -4.30 9.45
C HIS A 16 16.87 -3.86 8.04
N ALA A 17 15.68 -4.22 7.63
CA ALA A 17 15.06 -3.64 6.46
C ALA A 17 15.15 -2.12 6.61
N GLN A 18 15.90 -1.43 5.73
CA GLN A 18 15.95 0.03 5.73
C GLN A 18 14.55 0.51 5.36
N THR A 19 13.74 0.78 6.38
CA THR A 19 12.55 1.60 6.24
C THR A 19 13.03 2.99 5.85
N GLY A 20 12.50 3.56 4.75
CA GLY A 20 12.70 4.98 4.43
C GLY A 20 12.20 5.85 5.60
N ALA A 21 12.54 7.13 5.62
CA ALA A 21 12.01 8.05 6.64
C ALA A 21 10.47 8.09 6.54
N ARG A 22 9.81 8.09 7.69
CA ARG A 22 8.37 8.12 7.84
C ARG A 22 7.89 9.49 8.35
N ALA A 23 6.60 9.73 8.32
CA ALA A 23 6.03 11.02 8.75
C ALA A 23 6.48 11.42 10.17
N ARG A 24 6.40 10.47 11.11
CA ARG A 24 6.78 10.70 12.51
C ARG A 24 8.27 10.91 12.69
N ASP A 25 9.12 10.23 11.91
CA ASP A 25 10.59 10.42 11.93
C ASP A 25 10.99 11.84 11.49
N LEU A 26 10.19 12.47 10.63
CA LEU A 26 10.38 13.83 10.16
C LEU A 26 9.72 14.88 11.09
N GLY A 27 9.09 14.43 12.18
CA GLY A 27 8.37 15.30 13.12
C GLY A 27 7.01 15.78 12.61
N ILE A 28 6.48 15.22 11.53
CA ILE A 28 5.16 15.60 11.01
C ILE A 28 4.09 15.11 11.99
N PRO A 29 3.19 15.99 12.46
CA PRO A 29 2.18 15.62 13.45
C PRO A 29 1.12 14.73 12.81
N MET A 30 1.13 13.44 13.14
CA MET A 30 0.10 12.47 12.80
C MET A 30 -0.74 12.17 14.05
N GLU A 31 -2.05 12.21 13.86
CA GLU A 31 -3.02 11.98 14.94
C GLU A 31 -3.04 10.51 15.40
N GLY A 32 -3.40 10.27 16.65
CA GLY A 32 -3.55 8.95 17.25
C GLY A 32 -2.24 8.26 17.64
N THR A 33 -2.34 7.21 18.45
CA THR A 33 -1.20 6.46 19.00
C THR A 33 -0.84 5.31 18.07
N PRO A 34 0.38 5.28 17.48
CA PRO A 34 0.80 4.17 16.64
C PRO A 34 1.07 2.91 17.46
N GLY A 35 0.95 1.74 16.85
CA GLY A 35 1.45 0.50 17.40
C GLY A 35 2.98 0.40 17.34
N ARG A 36 3.51 -0.74 17.76
CA ARG A 36 4.98 -0.96 17.88
C ARG A 36 5.75 -0.72 16.57
N TYR A 37 5.18 -1.13 15.44
CA TYR A 37 5.80 -1.03 14.12
C TYR A 37 5.19 0.11 13.30
N ASP A 38 4.12 0.71 13.81
CA ASP A 38 3.25 1.63 13.08
C ASP A 38 2.93 1.08 11.68
N ALA A 39 2.46 -0.15 11.64
CA ALA A 39 2.24 -0.92 10.42
C ALA A 39 1.00 -1.83 10.56
N ILE A 40 0.47 -2.30 9.42
CA ILE A 40 -0.66 -3.23 9.40
C ILE A 40 -0.38 -4.51 10.22
N THR A 41 0.88 -4.90 10.33
CA THR A 41 1.36 -6.04 11.10
C THR A 41 1.32 -5.86 12.62
N ASP A 42 0.96 -4.68 13.13
CA ASP A 42 0.64 -4.49 14.54
C ASP A 42 -0.67 -5.19 14.92
N VAL A 43 -1.54 -5.42 13.93
CA VAL A 43 -2.71 -6.29 14.13
C VAL A 43 -2.24 -7.73 14.23
N ARG A 44 -2.49 -8.35 15.36
CA ARG A 44 -1.98 -9.69 15.68
C ARG A 44 -2.40 -10.73 14.62
N GLY A 45 -1.42 -11.46 14.13
CA GLY A 45 -1.58 -12.51 13.13
C GLY A 45 -1.40 -12.03 11.69
N VAL A 46 -1.38 -10.72 11.45
CA VAL A 46 -1.15 -10.20 10.09
C VAL A 46 0.32 -10.33 9.71
N GLU A 47 0.56 -10.89 8.52
CA GLU A 47 1.88 -10.99 7.89
C GLU A 47 1.87 -10.36 6.52
N VAL A 48 2.99 -9.73 6.13
CA VAL A 48 3.16 -9.07 4.82
C VAL A 48 4.43 -9.58 4.14
N GLY A 49 4.30 -9.94 2.87
CA GLY A 49 5.42 -10.30 2.00
C GLY A 49 5.42 -9.46 0.73
N ALA A 50 6.60 -9.27 0.11
CA ALA A 50 6.70 -8.48 -1.10
C ALA A 50 7.86 -8.92 -2.00
N VAL A 51 7.60 -8.96 -3.30
CA VAL A 51 8.62 -9.15 -4.34
C VAL A 51 8.65 -7.92 -5.23
N THR A 52 9.85 -7.35 -5.41
CA THR A 52 10.11 -6.13 -6.17
C THR A 52 10.91 -6.45 -7.42
N LEU A 53 10.42 -6.02 -8.58
CA LEU A 53 11.05 -6.25 -9.87
C LEU A 53 11.55 -4.92 -10.46
N ILE A 54 12.86 -4.72 -10.46
CA ILE A 54 13.53 -3.55 -11.04
C ILE A 54 14.62 -4.05 -12.01
N ARG A 55 14.39 -3.90 -13.33
CA ARG A 55 15.32 -4.35 -14.38
C ARG A 55 15.30 -3.40 -15.57
N GLY A 56 16.45 -3.29 -16.23
CA GLY A 56 16.60 -2.54 -17.49
C GLY A 56 16.47 -1.02 -17.33
N SER A 57 16.80 -0.30 -18.39
CA SER A 57 16.77 1.15 -18.51
C SER A 57 16.55 1.57 -19.97
N GLY A 58 16.25 2.84 -20.21
CA GLY A 58 16.13 3.43 -21.54
C GLY A 58 14.74 3.27 -22.16
N ARG A 59 14.71 3.13 -23.49
CA ARG A 59 13.46 3.10 -24.26
C ARG A 59 12.63 1.86 -23.98
N LEU A 60 11.32 2.03 -23.88
CA LEU A 60 10.37 0.93 -23.72
C LEU A 60 10.42 -0.03 -24.92
N ARG A 61 10.53 -1.31 -24.60
CA ARG A 61 10.34 -2.42 -25.54
C ARG A 61 9.46 -3.46 -24.87
N ALA A 62 8.23 -3.60 -25.34
CA ALA A 62 7.27 -4.55 -24.78
C ALA A 62 7.88 -5.96 -24.66
N GLY A 63 7.73 -6.58 -23.51
CA GLY A 63 8.33 -7.88 -23.17
C GLY A 63 9.81 -7.84 -22.78
N ARG A 64 10.49 -6.70 -22.89
CA ARG A 64 11.92 -6.53 -22.54
C ARG A 64 12.17 -5.50 -21.45
N GLY A 65 11.19 -4.63 -21.18
CA GLY A 65 11.27 -3.61 -20.15
C GLY A 65 11.60 -2.21 -20.67
N PRO A 66 11.98 -1.29 -19.80
CA PRO A 66 12.34 -1.43 -18.37
C PRO A 66 11.18 -1.90 -17.46
N VAL A 67 11.52 -2.70 -16.44
CA VAL A 67 10.56 -3.29 -15.49
C VAL A 67 10.62 -2.55 -14.17
N ARG A 68 9.46 -2.10 -13.67
CA ARG A 68 9.27 -1.40 -12.39
C ARG A 68 7.93 -1.82 -11.78
N THR A 69 7.86 -3.05 -11.28
CA THR A 69 6.63 -3.68 -10.80
C THR A 69 6.89 -4.63 -9.64
N GLY A 70 5.90 -5.40 -9.23
CA GLY A 70 6.04 -6.40 -8.19
C GLY A 70 4.71 -6.92 -7.67
N VAL A 71 4.80 -7.65 -6.54
CA VAL A 71 3.64 -8.22 -5.84
C VAL A 71 3.81 -7.98 -4.35
N THR A 72 2.72 -7.57 -3.68
CA THR A 72 2.59 -7.52 -2.22
C THR A 72 1.54 -8.52 -1.80
N ALA A 73 1.84 -9.34 -0.78
CA ALA A 73 0.92 -10.33 -0.21
C ALA A 73 0.65 -9.99 1.25
N ILE A 74 -0.61 -10.11 1.69
CA ILE A 74 -1.06 -9.82 3.06
C ILE A 74 -1.86 -11.02 3.53
N PHE A 75 -1.42 -11.67 4.62
CA PHE A 75 -2.13 -12.76 5.26
C PHE A 75 -2.86 -12.24 6.50
N PRO A 76 -4.19 -12.42 6.60
CA PRO A 76 -4.95 -12.01 7.78
C PRO A 76 -4.60 -12.76 9.06
N ARG A 77 -4.22 -14.05 8.94
CA ARG A 77 -3.90 -14.94 10.07
C ARG A 77 -2.56 -15.64 9.91
N GLY A 78 -1.61 -14.97 9.27
CA GLY A 78 -0.31 -15.52 8.96
C GLY A 78 -0.34 -16.59 7.87
N ARG A 79 0.82 -16.93 7.37
CA ARG A 79 1.02 -17.88 6.26
C ARG A 79 0.53 -19.28 6.57
N THR A 80 0.64 -19.71 7.82
CA THR A 80 0.21 -21.04 8.28
C THR A 80 -1.24 -21.11 8.75
N GLY A 81 -1.89 -19.95 8.90
CA GLY A 81 -3.30 -19.88 9.28
C GLY A 81 -4.20 -20.27 8.11
N SER A 82 -5.18 -21.13 8.37
CA SER A 82 -6.15 -21.57 7.37
C SER A 82 -7.53 -20.96 7.55
N ASP A 83 -7.79 -20.35 8.70
CA ASP A 83 -9.12 -19.87 9.05
C ASP A 83 -9.49 -18.63 8.28
N SER A 84 -10.71 -18.59 7.78
CA SER A 84 -11.32 -17.39 7.19
C SER A 84 -11.46 -16.29 8.24
N VAL A 85 -11.48 -15.07 7.77
CA VAL A 85 -11.80 -13.89 8.58
C VAL A 85 -13.05 -13.21 8.06
N PHE A 86 -13.79 -12.52 8.93
CA PHE A 86 -14.81 -11.61 8.44
C PHE A 86 -14.19 -10.45 7.69
N ALA A 87 -14.81 -10.07 6.57
CA ALA A 87 -14.37 -8.97 5.73
C ALA A 87 -15.56 -8.18 5.18
N GLY A 88 -15.26 -6.96 4.74
CA GLY A 88 -16.13 -6.11 3.95
C GLY A 88 -15.30 -5.25 3.02
N TRP A 89 -15.87 -4.84 1.92
CA TRP A 89 -15.18 -4.05 0.90
C TRP A 89 -16.01 -2.83 0.51
N PHE A 90 -15.36 -1.85 -0.11
CA PHE A 90 -16.01 -0.65 -0.61
C PHE A 90 -15.24 -0.10 -1.81
N THR A 91 -15.95 0.27 -2.87
CA THR A 91 -15.38 1.02 -3.98
C THR A 91 -15.85 2.47 -3.94
N LEU A 92 -14.88 3.41 -3.90
CA LEU A 92 -15.16 4.83 -4.02
C LEU A 92 -15.41 5.19 -5.48
N ASN A 93 -14.65 4.58 -6.39
CA ASN A 93 -14.85 4.58 -7.83
C ASN A 93 -14.25 3.31 -8.44
N GLY A 94 -14.73 2.90 -9.61
CA GLY A 94 -14.58 1.55 -10.15
C GLY A 94 -13.64 1.42 -11.35
N ASN A 95 -12.78 2.39 -11.68
CA ASN A 95 -11.80 2.20 -12.75
C ASN A 95 -10.58 1.42 -12.27
N GLY A 96 -10.80 0.23 -11.74
CA GLY A 96 -9.81 -0.68 -11.17
C GLY A 96 -10.40 -2.04 -10.90
N GLU A 97 -9.57 -2.97 -10.43
CA GLU A 97 -9.97 -4.33 -10.16
C GLU A 97 -9.59 -4.80 -8.74
N MET A 98 -10.52 -5.52 -8.11
CA MET A 98 -10.30 -6.35 -6.94
C MET A 98 -11.11 -7.62 -7.10
N THR A 99 -10.45 -8.76 -7.32
CA THR A 99 -11.12 -10.06 -7.48
C THR A 99 -11.67 -10.58 -6.14
N GLY A 100 -12.59 -11.54 -6.17
CA GLY A 100 -13.12 -12.19 -4.97
C GLY A 100 -14.13 -11.36 -4.16
N THR A 101 -14.40 -10.13 -4.55
CA THR A 101 -15.31 -9.21 -3.84
C THR A 101 -16.75 -9.68 -3.82
N THR A 102 -17.24 -10.34 -4.88
CA THR A 102 -18.58 -10.93 -4.91
C THR A 102 -18.80 -11.98 -3.84
N TRP A 103 -17.77 -12.79 -3.53
CA TRP A 103 -17.85 -13.77 -2.44
C TRP A 103 -17.78 -13.11 -1.06
N ILE A 104 -16.99 -12.06 -0.91
CA ILE A 104 -16.94 -11.27 0.33
C ILE A 104 -18.30 -10.63 0.60
N GLU A 105 -18.95 -10.10 -0.43
CA GLU A 105 -20.28 -9.48 -0.31
C GLU A 105 -21.35 -10.49 0.08
N GLU A 106 -21.35 -11.67 -0.56
CA GLU A 106 -22.33 -12.75 -0.32
C GLU A 106 -22.12 -13.42 1.04
N SER A 107 -20.87 -13.76 1.38
CA SER A 107 -20.56 -14.58 2.56
C SER A 107 -20.10 -13.78 3.79
N GLY A 108 -19.65 -12.55 3.59
CA GLY A 108 -18.96 -11.77 4.63
C GLY A 108 -17.57 -12.28 4.99
N ARG A 109 -17.01 -13.20 4.20
CA ARG A 109 -15.77 -13.93 4.52
C ARG A 109 -14.68 -13.69 3.51
N LEU A 110 -13.44 -13.61 4.00
CA LEU A 110 -12.22 -13.62 3.23
C LEU A 110 -11.47 -14.92 3.52
N ASP A 111 -11.27 -15.72 2.48
CA ASP A 111 -10.62 -17.03 2.52
C ASP A 111 -9.21 -16.93 1.92
N GLY A 112 -8.20 -16.67 2.75
CA GLY A 112 -6.81 -16.64 2.32
C GLY A 112 -6.18 -15.25 2.26
N PRO A 113 -5.05 -15.12 1.53
CA PRO A 113 -4.32 -13.86 1.43
C PRO A 113 -5.00 -12.85 0.48
N ILE A 114 -4.71 -11.56 0.73
CA ILE A 114 -4.94 -10.46 -0.20
C ILE A 114 -3.64 -10.17 -0.93
N LEU A 115 -3.66 -10.05 -2.26
CA LEU A 115 -2.49 -9.66 -3.03
C LEU A 115 -2.75 -8.37 -3.78
N ILE A 116 -1.68 -7.57 -3.95
CA ILE A 116 -1.73 -6.31 -4.71
C ILE A 116 -0.57 -6.30 -5.71
N THR A 117 -0.88 -5.94 -6.96
CA THR A 117 0.09 -5.94 -8.07
C THR A 117 -0.20 -4.82 -9.06
N ASN A 118 0.21 -4.95 -10.33
CA ASN A 118 -0.19 -4.05 -11.39
C ASN A 118 -1.40 -4.59 -12.17
N THR A 119 -2.06 -3.71 -12.92
CA THR A 119 -3.32 -3.97 -13.65
C THR A 119 -3.26 -5.22 -14.53
N HIS A 120 -2.20 -5.39 -15.33
CA HIS A 120 -2.12 -6.51 -16.26
C HIS A 120 -1.67 -7.83 -15.63
N SER A 121 -1.29 -7.81 -14.35
CA SER A 121 -0.81 -9.00 -13.64
C SER A 121 -1.84 -9.64 -12.72
N VAL A 122 -3.06 -9.07 -12.60
CA VAL A 122 -4.13 -9.61 -11.74
C VAL A 122 -4.40 -11.09 -12.05
N GLY A 123 -4.51 -11.44 -13.33
CA GLY A 123 -4.80 -12.82 -13.77
C GLY A 123 -3.75 -13.82 -13.29
N VAL A 124 -2.47 -13.58 -13.56
CA VAL A 124 -1.37 -14.48 -13.16
C VAL A 124 -1.22 -14.54 -11.64
N VAL A 125 -1.40 -13.43 -10.94
CA VAL A 125 -1.32 -13.37 -9.47
C VAL A 125 -2.46 -14.18 -8.84
N ARG A 126 -3.69 -14.09 -9.38
CA ARG A 126 -4.83 -14.87 -8.92
C ARG A 126 -4.61 -16.36 -9.15
N ASP A 127 -4.22 -16.77 -10.34
CA ASP A 127 -3.96 -18.18 -10.69
C ASP A 127 -2.84 -18.76 -9.81
N ALA A 128 -1.72 -18.03 -9.67
CA ALA A 128 -0.62 -18.45 -8.84
C ALA A 128 -1.00 -18.57 -7.35
N THR A 129 -1.86 -17.70 -6.84
CA THR A 129 -2.35 -17.77 -5.46
C THR A 129 -3.16 -19.06 -5.22
N ILE A 130 -4.04 -19.43 -6.15
CA ILE A 130 -4.77 -20.70 -6.08
C ILE A 130 -3.78 -21.88 -6.07
N ALA A 131 -2.81 -21.86 -6.98
CA ALA A 131 -1.80 -22.89 -7.07
C ALA A 131 -0.95 -23.02 -5.78
N TRP A 132 -0.60 -21.89 -5.15
CA TRP A 132 0.11 -21.88 -3.88
C TRP A 132 -0.76 -22.48 -2.76
N MET A 133 -2.04 -22.08 -2.66
CA MET A 133 -2.98 -22.60 -1.67
C MET A 133 -3.17 -24.12 -1.81
N THR A 134 -3.26 -24.61 -3.05
CA THR A 134 -3.36 -26.06 -3.35
C THR A 134 -2.15 -26.83 -2.81
N GLN A 135 -0.96 -26.23 -2.84
CA GLN A 135 0.28 -26.89 -2.38
C GLN A 135 0.49 -26.80 -0.86
N HIS A 136 -0.01 -25.74 -0.23
CA HIS A 136 0.34 -25.42 1.16
C HIS A 136 -0.81 -25.58 2.16
N ARG A 137 -2.03 -25.92 1.68
CA ARG A 137 -3.21 -26.07 2.55
C ARG A 137 -3.82 -27.45 2.40
N PRO A 138 -3.60 -28.35 3.37
CA PRO A 138 -4.24 -29.66 3.37
C PRO A 138 -5.77 -29.54 3.33
N GLY A 139 -6.42 -30.35 2.49
CA GLY A 139 -7.89 -30.31 2.33
C GLY A 139 -8.43 -29.13 1.54
N PHE A 140 -7.55 -28.33 0.92
CA PHE A 140 -7.97 -27.24 0.04
C PHE A 140 -8.85 -27.76 -1.12
N LEU A 141 -10.04 -27.19 -1.27
CA LEU A 141 -10.99 -27.55 -2.33
C LEU A 141 -11.03 -26.48 -3.42
N TRP A 142 -11.25 -25.23 -3.04
CA TRP A 142 -11.38 -24.09 -3.94
C TRP A 142 -11.13 -22.78 -3.20
N ALA A 143 -10.81 -21.72 -3.94
CA ALA A 143 -10.74 -20.37 -3.42
C ALA A 143 -11.12 -19.33 -4.48
N LEU A 144 -11.56 -18.19 -4.01
CA LEU A 144 -11.75 -16.96 -4.78
C LEU A 144 -10.79 -15.89 -4.21
N PRO A 145 -9.48 -15.95 -4.55
CA PRO A 145 -8.49 -15.04 -3.98
C PRO A 145 -8.81 -13.58 -4.26
N VAL A 146 -8.49 -12.73 -3.29
CA VAL A 146 -8.53 -11.27 -3.46
C VAL A 146 -7.21 -10.81 -4.06
N VAL A 147 -7.26 -10.31 -5.29
CA VAL A 147 -6.14 -9.68 -5.97
C VAL A 147 -6.58 -8.31 -6.47
N ALA A 148 -5.90 -7.27 -6.02
CA ALA A 148 -6.15 -5.88 -6.36
C ALA A 148 -4.98 -5.28 -7.14
N GLU A 149 -5.21 -4.14 -7.78
CA GLU A 149 -4.21 -3.55 -8.65
C GLU A 149 -4.20 -2.01 -8.65
N THR A 150 -3.08 -1.46 -9.10
CA THR A 150 -2.97 -0.09 -9.60
C THR A 150 -2.06 -0.06 -10.83
N TYR A 151 -2.26 0.90 -11.77
CA TYR A 151 -1.55 0.93 -13.04
C TYR A 151 -0.15 1.54 -12.94
N ASP A 152 0.90 0.73 -13.15
CA ASP A 152 2.31 1.14 -13.09
C ASP A 152 2.92 1.56 -14.44
N GLY A 153 2.16 1.53 -15.52
CA GLY A 153 2.64 1.74 -16.88
C GLY A 153 3.27 3.11 -17.18
N VAL A 154 3.34 4.02 -16.21
CA VAL A 154 4.16 5.24 -16.33
C VAL A 154 5.65 4.90 -16.36
N LEU A 155 6.09 4.03 -15.46
CA LEU A 155 7.49 3.67 -15.25
C LEU A 155 7.81 2.24 -15.69
N ASN A 156 6.80 1.38 -15.82
CA ASN A 156 6.92 -0.04 -16.11
C ASN A 156 6.57 -0.36 -17.57
N ASP A 157 7.15 -1.43 -18.07
CA ASP A 157 6.66 -2.18 -19.24
C ASP A 157 5.46 -3.05 -18.81
N ALA A 158 4.29 -2.42 -18.70
CA ALA A 158 3.07 -3.08 -18.22
C ALA A 158 2.58 -4.18 -19.18
N GLU A 159 2.83 -4.00 -20.49
CA GLU A 159 2.43 -4.95 -21.55
C GLU A 159 3.39 -6.14 -21.67
N GLY A 160 4.49 -6.13 -20.91
CA GLY A 160 5.50 -7.18 -20.93
C GLY A 160 5.18 -8.39 -20.05
N PHE A 161 4.14 -8.33 -19.23
CA PHE A 161 3.69 -9.42 -18.34
C PHE A 161 4.82 -10.01 -17.47
N HIS A 162 5.60 -9.13 -16.83
CA HIS A 162 6.83 -9.51 -16.13
C HIS A 162 6.63 -10.19 -14.78
N VAL A 163 5.45 -10.11 -14.19
CA VAL A 163 5.09 -10.84 -12.98
C VAL A 163 4.80 -12.29 -13.36
N THR A 164 5.44 -13.24 -12.68
CA THR A 164 5.28 -14.67 -12.91
C THR A 164 4.81 -15.38 -11.65
N ARG A 165 4.44 -16.65 -11.77
CA ARG A 165 4.04 -17.53 -10.66
C ARG A 165 5.09 -17.57 -9.55
N GLU A 166 6.37 -17.64 -9.91
CA GLU A 166 7.49 -17.72 -8.96
C GLU A 166 7.59 -16.45 -8.12
N HIS A 167 7.31 -15.28 -8.70
CA HIS A 167 7.28 -14.01 -7.98
C HIS A 167 6.15 -13.98 -6.95
N VAL A 168 4.99 -14.53 -7.30
CA VAL A 168 3.84 -14.63 -6.37
C VAL A 168 4.16 -15.58 -5.23
N PHE A 169 4.71 -16.77 -5.53
CA PHE A 169 5.12 -17.74 -4.53
C PHE A 169 6.15 -17.12 -3.57
N ALA A 170 7.17 -16.45 -4.10
CA ALA A 170 8.18 -15.79 -3.28
C ALA A 170 7.60 -14.67 -2.39
N ALA A 171 6.57 -13.95 -2.85
CA ALA A 171 5.88 -12.96 -2.02
C ALA A 171 5.08 -13.64 -0.89
N LEU A 172 4.37 -14.73 -1.18
CA LEU A 172 3.60 -15.49 -0.21
C LEU A 172 4.52 -16.19 0.82
N ASP A 173 5.59 -16.84 0.36
CA ASP A 173 6.54 -17.56 1.22
C ASP A 173 7.37 -16.63 2.10
N GLY A 174 7.64 -15.42 1.61
CA GLY A 174 8.38 -14.38 2.32
C GLY A 174 7.55 -13.54 3.29
N ALA A 175 6.26 -13.84 3.46
CA ALA A 175 5.41 -13.07 4.37
C ALA A 175 5.83 -13.30 5.84
N ALA A 176 5.88 -12.20 6.59
CA ALA A 176 6.23 -12.19 8.00
C ALA A 176 5.53 -11.04 8.74
N SER A 177 5.40 -11.18 10.06
CA SER A 177 5.04 -10.08 10.95
C SER A 177 6.24 -9.15 11.18
N GLY A 178 6.02 -8.01 11.83
CA GLY A 178 7.08 -7.04 12.13
C GLY A 178 7.08 -5.84 11.18
N PRO A 179 8.20 -5.11 11.06
CA PRO A 179 8.29 -3.92 10.21
C PRO A 179 7.99 -4.24 8.74
N VAL A 180 7.15 -3.43 8.10
CA VAL A 180 6.80 -3.56 6.68
C VAL A 180 7.70 -2.63 5.85
N ARG A 181 8.23 -3.12 4.74
CA ARG A 181 8.99 -2.30 3.79
C ARG A 181 8.04 -1.39 3.00
N GLU A 182 8.42 -0.13 2.83
CA GLU A 182 7.61 0.92 2.21
C GLU A 182 8.29 1.57 0.99
N GLY A 183 7.57 2.40 0.27
CA GLY A 183 8.03 3.11 -0.92
C GLY A 183 8.03 2.23 -2.17
N ASN A 184 9.16 2.18 -2.88
CA ASN A 184 9.30 1.46 -4.15
C ASN A 184 9.39 -0.07 -3.95
N VAL A 185 8.42 -0.68 -3.32
CA VAL A 185 8.44 -2.08 -2.89
C VAL A 185 7.17 -2.81 -3.33
N GLY A 186 7.32 -4.09 -3.68
CA GLY A 186 6.20 -4.94 -4.05
C GLY A 186 5.41 -4.38 -5.22
N GLY A 187 4.10 -4.51 -5.18
CA GLY A 187 3.20 -3.91 -6.16
C GLY A 187 3.34 -2.39 -6.26
N GLY A 188 3.78 -1.71 -5.19
CA GLY A 188 4.02 -0.26 -5.15
C GLY A 188 5.24 0.24 -5.94
N THR A 189 6.04 -0.66 -6.51
CA THR A 189 7.34 -0.32 -7.13
C THR A 189 7.25 0.76 -8.21
N GLY A 190 6.32 0.67 -9.15
CA GLY A 190 6.18 1.60 -10.29
C GLY A 190 5.21 2.76 -10.07
N MET A 191 4.64 2.91 -8.87
CA MET A 191 3.50 3.78 -8.59
C MET A 191 3.87 5.25 -8.39
N ASN A 192 2.90 6.13 -8.66
CA ASN A 192 3.02 7.58 -8.52
C ASN A 192 1.86 8.12 -7.69
N CYS A 193 2.15 8.91 -6.65
CA CYS A 193 1.17 9.42 -5.71
C CYS A 193 1.24 10.94 -5.66
N HIS A 194 0.11 11.60 -5.93
CA HIS A 194 0.03 13.07 -5.99
C HIS A 194 1.13 13.73 -6.85
N GLY A 195 1.47 13.10 -7.99
CA GLY A 195 2.50 13.60 -8.91
C GLY A 195 3.94 13.48 -8.38
N PHE A 196 4.17 12.90 -7.22
CA PHE A 196 5.45 12.39 -6.74
C PHE A 196 5.58 10.89 -6.97
N LYS A 197 6.74 10.31 -6.68
CA LYS A 197 6.87 8.87 -6.60
C LYS A 197 6.03 8.36 -5.41
N GLY A 198 5.14 7.43 -5.69
CA GLY A 198 4.31 6.73 -4.72
C GLY A 198 4.86 5.34 -4.39
N GLY A 199 3.99 4.48 -3.90
CA GLY A 199 4.39 3.11 -3.58
C GLY A 199 3.54 2.45 -2.51
N THR A 200 4.13 1.49 -1.82
CA THR A 200 3.55 0.83 -0.64
C THR A 200 3.77 1.69 0.59
N GLY A 201 2.75 1.84 1.42
CA GLY A 201 2.85 2.50 2.71
C GLY A 201 1.97 1.84 3.75
N THR A 202 2.28 2.04 5.03
CA THR A 202 1.54 1.43 6.12
C THR A 202 1.51 2.33 7.35
N ALA A 203 0.52 2.14 8.21
CA ALA A 203 0.44 2.76 9.53
C ALA A 203 -0.52 1.94 10.41
N SER A 204 -0.49 2.21 11.71
CA SER A 204 -1.43 1.60 12.66
C SER A 204 -1.86 2.59 13.75
N ARG A 205 -2.95 2.23 14.42
CA ARG A 205 -3.45 2.92 15.63
C ARG A 205 -3.83 1.90 16.68
N VAL A 206 -3.38 2.16 17.89
CA VAL A 206 -3.82 1.44 19.10
C VAL A 206 -4.78 2.34 19.84
N LEU A 207 -5.99 1.84 20.06
CA LEU A 207 -7.04 2.57 20.80
C LEU A 207 -6.77 2.53 22.30
N GLU A 208 -7.23 3.56 22.99
CA GLU A 208 -7.22 3.60 24.45
C GLU A 208 -8.02 2.44 25.05
N ALA A 209 -7.69 2.04 26.27
CA ALA A 209 -8.33 0.91 26.95
C ALA A 209 -9.86 1.08 27.08
N GLU A 210 -10.32 2.30 27.34
CA GLU A 210 -11.74 2.66 27.43
C GLU A 210 -12.49 2.46 26.11
N ALA A 211 -11.79 2.58 24.98
CA ALA A 211 -12.29 2.28 23.65
C ALA A 211 -12.13 0.80 23.25
N GLY A 212 -11.60 -0.03 24.16
CA GLY A 212 -11.43 -1.46 24.00
C GLY A 212 -10.00 -1.92 23.71
N GLY A 213 -9.03 -1.01 23.60
CA GLY A 213 -7.61 -1.33 23.38
C GLY A 213 -7.31 -1.98 22.02
N TYR A 214 -8.23 -1.88 21.08
CA TYR A 214 -8.09 -2.51 19.77
C TYR A 214 -7.01 -1.86 18.91
N THR A 215 -6.47 -2.65 18.00
CA THR A 215 -5.52 -2.18 16.99
C THR A 215 -6.21 -2.08 15.63
N VAL A 216 -5.98 -0.98 14.91
CA VAL A 216 -6.33 -0.80 13.50
C VAL A 216 -5.04 -0.60 12.71
N GLY A 217 -4.80 -1.45 11.73
CA GLY A 217 -3.63 -1.35 10.84
C GLY A 217 -4.06 -1.13 9.40
N VAL A 218 -3.31 -0.33 8.66
CA VAL A 218 -3.59 0.01 7.26
C VAL A 218 -2.37 -0.25 6.40
N LEU A 219 -2.56 -0.85 5.21
CA LEU A 219 -1.57 -0.90 4.14
C LEU A 219 -2.19 -0.32 2.88
N VAL A 220 -1.43 0.53 2.18
CA VAL A 220 -1.86 1.14 0.92
C VAL A 220 -0.89 0.84 -0.22
N GLN A 221 -1.41 0.71 -1.43
CA GLN A 221 -0.66 0.86 -2.66
C GLN A 221 -1.10 2.16 -3.32
N CYS A 222 -0.26 3.21 -3.19
CA CYS A 222 -0.60 4.58 -3.55
C CYS A 222 -0.15 4.93 -4.96
N ASN A 223 -1.13 5.12 -5.86
CA ASN A 223 -0.92 5.52 -7.27
C ASN A 223 -2.01 6.48 -7.74
N TYR A 224 -2.35 7.50 -6.97
CA TYR A 224 -3.48 8.39 -7.25
C TYR A 224 -3.16 9.86 -6.98
N GLY A 225 -4.12 10.73 -7.26
CA GLY A 225 -4.16 12.11 -6.83
C GLY A 225 -3.37 13.09 -7.68
N GLN A 226 -3.72 14.36 -7.55
CA GLN A 226 -3.10 15.47 -8.27
C GLN A 226 -2.18 16.28 -7.36
N ARG A 227 -0.99 16.66 -7.84
CA ARG A 227 0.01 17.45 -7.11
C ARG A 227 -0.61 18.67 -6.40
N ARG A 228 -1.36 19.48 -7.11
CA ARG A 228 -1.94 20.75 -6.61
C ARG A 228 -2.87 20.59 -5.41
N ARG A 229 -3.40 19.36 -5.20
CA ARG A 229 -4.34 19.03 -4.12
C ARG A 229 -3.68 18.38 -2.91
N LEU A 230 -2.41 17.97 -3.03
CA LEU A 230 -1.71 17.30 -1.95
C LEU A 230 -1.70 18.17 -0.68
N THR A 231 -2.32 17.66 0.35
CA THR A 231 -2.24 18.17 1.73
C THR A 231 -1.60 17.13 2.62
N ILE A 232 -0.80 17.54 3.59
CA ILE A 232 -0.19 16.66 4.60
C ILE A 232 -0.40 17.33 5.94
N ALA A 233 -1.05 16.68 6.89
CA ALA A 233 -1.43 17.25 8.18
C ALA A 233 -2.08 18.64 8.04
N GLY A 234 -2.95 18.81 7.04
CA GLY A 234 -3.65 20.06 6.72
C GLY A 234 -2.83 21.12 5.99
N VAL A 235 -1.55 20.88 5.71
CA VAL A 235 -0.66 21.82 4.99
C VAL A 235 -0.74 21.60 3.47
N PRO A 236 -0.94 22.63 2.62
CA PRO A 236 -1.08 22.47 1.18
C PRO A 236 0.27 22.27 0.47
N VAL A 237 0.96 21.16 0.77
CA VAL A 237 2.32 20.83 0.32
C VAL A 237 2.44 20.85 -1.20
N GLY A 238 1.41 20.38 -1.90
CA GLY A 238 1.42 20.33 -3.36
C GLY A 238 1.39 21.69 -4.05
N ARG A 239 0.97 22.75 -3.36
CA ARG A 239 1.02 24.13 -3.85
C ARG A 239 2.34 24.82 -3.53
N GLU A 240 3.10 24.30 -2.57
CA GLU A 240 4.40 24.84 -2.16
C GLU A 240 5.57 24.17 -2.91
N ILE A 241 5.44 22.89 -3.28
CA ILE A 241 6.45 22.14 -4.04
C ILE A 241 5.89 21.87 -5.44
N THR A 242 5.95 22.86 -6.31
CA THR A 242 5.35 22.85 -7.65
C THR A 242 6.28 22.38 -8.76
N ASP A 243 7.57 22.49 -8.56
CA ASP A 243 8.62 21.92 -9.42
C ASP A 243 8.75 20.39 -9.20
N LEU A 244 9.76 19.74 -9.68
CA LEU A 244 9.92 18.27 -9.65
C LEU A 244 8.76 17.57 -10.37
N VAL A 245 8.32 18.12 -11.47
CA VAL A 245 7.33 17.50 -12.34
C VAL A 245 7.94 16.30 -13.04
N ARG A 246 7.10 15.30 -13.31
CA ARG A 246 7.52 14.14 -14.10
C ARG A 246 8.10 14.59 -15.44
N CYS A 247 9.24 14.00 -15.84
CA CYS A 247 9.99 14.36 -17.03
C CYS A 247 10.61 13.10 -17.68
N TYR A 248 11.17 13.24 -18.87
CA TYR A 248 12.00 12.17 -19.45
C TYR A 248 13.48 12.58 -19.45
N ALA A 249 14.35 11.65 -19.06
CA ALA A 249 15.81 11.87 -18.96
C ALA A 249 16.58 11.40 -20.21
N GLY A 250 15.89 10.86 -21.21
CA GLY A 250 16.46 10.45 -22.51
C GLY A 250 16.60 11.60 -23.48
N THR A 251 17.22 11.32 -24.64
CA THR A 251 17.35 12.25 -25.77
C THR A 251 16.08 12.38 -26.59
N GLU A 252 15.21 11.37 -26.54
CA GLU A 252 13.96 11.33 -27.29
C GLU A 252 12.74 11.36 -26.35
N PRO A 253 11.61 11.97 -26.77
CA PRO A 253 10.35 11.89 -26.03
C PRO A 253 9.90 10.43 -25.83
N PRO A 254 9.07 10.16 -24.80
CA PRO A 254 8.50 8.84 -24.57
C PRO A 254 7.79 8.28 -25.79
N SER A 255 7.90 6.95 -26.00
CA SER A 255 7.27 6.25 -27.14
C SER A 255 5.75 6.26 -27.03
N ARG A 256 5.23 6.17 -25.79
CA ARG A 256 3.80 6.14 -25.50
C ARG A 256 3.15 7.51 -25.75
N ALA A 257 2.12 7.55 -26.59
CA ALA A 257 1.48 8.79 -27.05
C ALA A 257 1.00 9.69 -25.89
N TRP A 258 0.44 9.09 -24.85
CA TRP A 258 -0.09 9.82 -23.68
C TRP A 258 1.00 10.41 -22.75
N LEU A 259 2.28 10.03 -22.91
CA LEU A 259 3.43 10.60 -22.21
C LEU A 259 4.24 11.60 -23.05
N ARG A 260 3.95 11.75 -24.34
CA ARG A 260 4.74 12.63 -25.22
C ARG A 260 4.74 14.10 -24.82
N GLY A 261 3.76 14.54 -24.03
CA GLY A 261 3.69 15.88 -23.47
C GLY A 261 4.59 16.15 -22.27
N LEU A 262 5.33 15.13 -21.78
CA LEU A 262 6.27 15.33 -20.68
C LEU A 262 7.47 16.17 -21.17
N PRO A 263 7.99 17.10 -20.34
CA PRO A 263 9.19 17.88 -20.65
C PRO A 263 10.46 17.02 -20.54
N PRO A 264 11.54 17.38 -21.24
CA PRO A 264 12.88 16.88 -20.92
C PRO A 264 13.25 17.26 -19.47
N CYS A 265 13.94 16.39 -18.73
CA CYS A 265 14.31 16.67 -17.33
C CYS A 265 15.24 17.91 -17.22
N ALA A 266 16.06 18.19 -18.23
CA ALA A 266 16.90 19.39 -18.27
C ALA A 266 16.08 20.70 -18.35
N ALA A 267 14.88 20.67 -18.94
CA ALA A 267 13.97 21.81 -19.08
C ALA A 267 12.89 21.85 -17.97
N ALA A 268 12.78 20.79 -17.16
CA ALA A 268 11.75 20.67 -16.14
C ALA A 268 12.02 21.51 -14.87
N THR A 269 13.19 22.12 -14.76
CA THR A 269 13.57 23.03 -13.67
C THR A 269 12.95 24.41 -13.91
N GLY A 270 12.03 24.81 -13.06
CA GLY A 270 11.41 26.15 -13.11
C GLY A 270 10.05 26.23 -13.79
N LEU A 271 9.50 25.15 -14.28
CA LEU A 271 8.13 25.10 -14.77
C LEU A 271 7.17 25.11 -13.58
N GLY A 272 6.72 26.27 -13.14
CA GLY A 272 5.65 26.48 -12.15
C GLY A 272 4.27 25.97 -12.61
N ALA A 273 4.25 25.05 -13.54
CA ALA A 273 3.03 24.50 -14.12
C ALA A 273 3.00 22.96 -13.88
N VAL A 274 2.39 22.57 -12.81
CA VAL A 274 1.68 21.29 -12.79
C VAL A 274 0.62 21.41 -13.89
N HIS A 275 0.93 20.88 -15.07
CA HIS A 275 0.05 21.03 -16.22
C HIS A 275 -1.34 20.50 -15.89
N ALA A 276 -2.35 21.25 -16.33
CA ALA A 276 -3.77 20.96 -16.23
C ALA A 276 -4.22 19.62 -16.88
N LYS A 277 -3.28 18.84 -17.42
CA LYS A 277 -3.50 17.54 -18.04
C LYS A 277 -3.20 16.34 -17.13
N ASP A 278 -2.84 16.56 -15.87
CA ASP A 278 -2.85 15.47 -14.88
C ASP A 278 -4.34 15.20 -14.53
N GLN A 279 -4.97 14.36 -15.35
CA GLN A 279 -6.44 14.16 -15.38
C GLN A 279 -6.93 13.29 -14.20
N GLY A 280 -6.17 13.21 -13.11
CA GLY A 280 -6.56 12.34 -12.00
C GLY A 280 -6.62 10.86 -12.39
N LEU A 281 -5.73 10.45 -13.30
CA LEU A 281 -5.54 9.05 -13.65
C LEU A 281 -4.72 8.39 -12.56
N GLY A 282 -5.20 7.29 -12.04
CA GLY A 282 -4.50 6.55 -11.02
C GLY A 282 -5.43 5.62 -10.28
N SER A 283 -5.00 5.08 -9.17
CA SER A 283 -5.78 4.20 -8.32
C SER A 283 -5.15 4.13 -6.94
N ILE A 284 -5.92 3.79 -5.92
CA ILE A 284 -5.37 3.43 -4.62
C ILE A 284 -6.07 2.20 -4.08
N ILE A 285 -5.27 1.22 -3.68
CA ILE A 285 -5.77 0.07 -2.93
C ILE A 285 -5.46 0.28 -1.46
N ILE A 286 -6.46 0.08 -0.60
CA ILE A 286 -6.33 0.19 0.84
C ILE A 286 -6.83 -1.09 1.49
N VAL A 287 -5.97 -1.68 2.31
CA VAL A 287 -6.29 -2.83 3.15
C VAL A 287 -6.27 -2.39 4.60
N VAL A 288 -7.40 -2.57 5.28
CA VAL A 288 -7.56 -2.26 6.70
C VAL A 288 -7.70 -3.57 7.48
N ALA A 289 -6.87 -3.75 8.49
CA ALA A 289 -6.95 -4.86 9.44
C ALA A 289 -7.33 -4.35 10.84
N THR A 290 -8.05 -5.16 11.60
CA THR A 290 -8.29 -4.88 13.03
C THR A 290 -8.46 -6.18 13.81
N ASP A 291 -8.17 -6.13 15.11
CA ASP A 291 -8.49 -7.19 16.06
C ASP A 291 -9.81 -6.90 16.84
N ALA A 292 -10.48 -5.79 16.53
CA ALA A 292 -11.81 -5.53 17.07
C ALA A 292 -12.82 -6.56 16.53
N PRO A 293 -13.73 -7.07 17.37
CA PRO A 293 -14.72 -8.07 16.94
C PRO A 293 -15.84 -7.42 16.12
N LEU A 294 -15.58 -7.25 14.83
CA LEU A 294 -16.51 -6.65 13.87
C LEU A 294 -17.11 -7.71 12.96
N LEU A 295 -18.39 -7.55 12.66
CA LEU A 295 -19.11 -8.35 11.67
C LEU A 295 -18.97 -7.76 10.25
N PRO A 296 -19.27 -8.52 9.18
CA PRO A 296 -19.05 -8.09 7.79
C PRO A 296 -19.63 -6.72 7.45
N HIS A 297 -20.86 -6.42 7.82
CA HIS A 297 -21.49 -5.11 7.57
C HIS A 297 -20.77 -3.94 8.30
N GLN A 298 -20.13 -4.22 9.46
CA GLN A 298 -19.33 -3.23 10.18
C GLN A 298 -17.98 -3.02 9.48
N LEU A 299 -17.40 -4.08 8.94
CA LEU A 299 -16.14 -4.03 8.17
C LEU A 299 -16.31 -3.29 6.84
N GLU A 300 -17.42 -3.44 6.15
CA GLU A 300 -17.78 -2.58 5.00
C GLU A 300 -17.79 -1.10 5.40
N ARG A 301 -18.38 -0.76 6.55
CA ARG A 301 -18.38 0.61 7.09
C ARG A 301 -16.97 1.10 7.45
N VAL A 302 -16.08 0.23 7.92
CA VAL A 302 -14.66 0.55 8.16
C VAL A 302 -13.96 0.80 6.81
N ALA A 303 -14.10 -0.08 5.83
CA ALA A 303 -13.54 0.10 4.50
C ALA A 303 -13.97 1.45 3.89
N LYS A 304 -15.24 1.80 4.01
CA LYS A 304 -15.78 3.09 3.56
C LYS A 304 -15.10 4.30 4.21
N ARG A 305 -14.62 4.20 5.47
CA ARG A 305 -13.93 5.31 6.17
C ARG A 305 -12.53 5.56 5.64
N ALA A 306 -11.89 4.60 4.99
CA ALA A 306 -10.62 4.82 4.32
C ALA A 306 -10.72 5.96 3.27
N SER A 307 -11.89 6.14 2.63
CA SER A 307 -12.13 7.26 1.71
C SER A 307 -11.93 8.63 2.33
N LEU A 308 -12.22 8.78 3.63
CA LEU A 308 -12.00 10.04 4.35
C LEU A 308 -10.51 10.32 4.55
N GLY A 309 -9.68 9.30 4.78
CA GLY A 309 -8.22 9.43 4.81
C GLY A 309 -7.67 9.83 3.44
N VAL A 310 -8.19 9.24 2.34
CA VAL A 310 -7.88 9.67 0.97
C VAL A 310 -8.24 11.15 0.75
N GLY A 311 -9.40 11.57 1.23
CA GLY A 311 -9.86 12.97 1.15
C GLY A 311 -8.97 13.94 1.94
N ARG A 312 -8.47 13.55 3.13
CA ARG A 312 -7.55 14.38 3.94
C ARG A 312 -6.24 14.70 3.19
N ILE A 313 -5.76 13.79 2.38
CA ILE A 313 -4.55 13.98 1.55
C ILE A 313 -4.86 14.77 0.27
N GLY A 314 -6.14 15.00 -0.06
CA GLY A 314 -6.58 15.76 -1.23
C GLY A 314 -7.00 14.89 -2.42
N GLY A 315 -7.30 13.61 -2.20
CA GLY A 315 -7.95 12.75 -3.18
C GLY A 315 -9.43 13.07 -3.30
N LEU A 316 -9.99 13.03 -4.50
CA LEU A 316 -11.39 13.32 -4.76
C LEU A 316 -12.16 12.14 -5.36
N GLY A 317 -11.51 10.97 -5.57
CA GLY A 317 -12.13 9.88 -6.33
C GLY A 317 -12.38 10.32 -7.78
N GLU A 318 -11.33 10.75 -8.49
CA GLU A 318 -11.45 11.22 -9.87
C GLU A 318 -11.96 10.11 -10.80
N ASN A 319 -12.71 10.48 -11.83
CA ASN A 319 -13.39 9.53 -12.73
C ASN A 319 -12.48 8.46 -13.35
N GLY A 320 -11.21 8.77 -13.56
CA GLY A 320 -10.21 7.84 -14.12
C GLY A 320 -9.48 7.01 -13.07
N SER A 321 -9.89 7.06 -11.79
CA SER A 321 -9.25 6.35 -10.68
C SER A 321 -10.01 5.08 -10.31
N GLY A 322 -9.30 4.06 -9.81
CA GLY A 322 -9.85 2.85 -9.21
C GLY A 322 -9.48 2.83 -7.72
N ASP A 323 -10.34 3.39 -6.88
CA ASP A 323 -10.09 3.55 -5.45
C ASP A 323 -10.91 2.49 -4.71
N ILE A 324 -10.29 1.36 -4.37
CA ILE A 324 -10.97 0.18 -3.85
C ILE A 324 -10.35 -0.23 -2.51
N PHE A 325 -11.21 -0.47 -1.53
CA PHE A 325 -10.82 -0.69 -0.14
C PHE A 325 -11.42 -1.98 0.39
N ILE A 326 -10.65 -2.69 1.22
CA ILE A 326 -11.10 -3.89 1.92
C ILE A 326 -10.72 -3.78 3.39
N ALA A 327 -11.62 -4.18 4.28
CA ALA A 327 -11.33 -4.30 5.70
C ALA A 327 -11.63 -5.72 6.18
N PHE A 328 -10.80 -6.21 7.11
CA PHE A 328 -11.02 -7.50 7.75
C PHE A 328 -10.74 -7.45 9.26
N SER A 329 -11.34 -8.40 9.99
CA SER A 329 -11.11 -8.56 11.43
C SER A 329 -10.46 -9.90 11.75
N THR A 330 -9.39 -9.88 12.53
CA THR A 330 -8.76 -11.10 13.05
C THR A 330 -9.45 -11.66 14.31
N ALA A 331 -10.49 -11.00 14.81
CA ALA A 331 -11.36 -11.55 15.85
C ALA A 331 -12.25 -12.67 15.31
N ASN A 332 -13.01 -13.32 16.17
CA ASN A 332 -13.93 -14.40 15.83
C ASN A 332 -13.25 -15.56 15.04
N PRO A 333 -12.30 -16.28 15.64
CA PRO A 333 -11.59 -17.36 14.96
C PRO A 333 -12.51 -18.48 14.47
N THR A 334 -13.71 -18.62 15.05
CA THR A 334 -14.73 -19.59 14.67
C THR A 334 -15.72 -19.08 13.61
N ALA A 335 -15.45 -17.92 13.00
CA ALA A 335 -16.31 -17.34 11.97
C ALA A 335 -16.53 -18.25 10.76
N ALA A 336 -15.65 -19.21 10.56
CA ALA A 336 -15.67 -20.20 9.48
C ALA A 336 -16.06 -21.60 9.93
N ALA A 337 -16.72 -21.77 11.08
CA ALA A 337 -17.17 -23.09 11.53
C ALA A 337 -18.06 -23.75 10.49
N ASP A 338 -17.68 -24.93 10.01
CA ASP A 338 -18.40 -25.67 8.95
C ASP A 338 -19.56 -26.50 9.49
N THR A 339 -19.67 -26.62 10.81
CA THR A 339 -20.70 -27.46 11.45
C THR A 339 -21.27 -26.79 12.70
N GLY A 340 -22.58 -26.94 12.89
CA GLY A 340 -23.31 -26.45 14.05
C GLY A 340 -23.55 -24.94 14.03
N LEU A 341 -23.70 -24.34 15.20
CA LEU A 341 -23.92 -22.91 15.40
C LEU A 341 -22.60 -22.23 15.80
N ALA A 342 -22.24 -21.14 15.14
CA ALA A 342 -21.14 -20.31 15.54
C ALA A 342 -21.57 -19.31 16.64
N SER A 343 -20.79 -19.20 17.71
CA SER A 343 -20.93 -18.14 18.71
C SER A 343 -19.95 -17.02 18.36
N LEU A 344 -20.49 -15.81 18.12
CA LEU A 344 -19.72 -14.66 17.65
C LEU A 344 -19.76 -13.53 18.67
N THR A 345 -18.65 -12.84 18.82
CA THR A 345 -18.56 -11.58 19.55
C THR A 345 -18.70 -10.42 18.59
N MET A 346 -19.50 -9.43 18.94
CA MET A 346 -19.70 -8.22 18.15
C MET A 346 -19.50 -6.97 18.99
N LEU A 347 -18.67 -6.03 18.52
CA LEU A 347 -18.60 -4.68 19.08
C LEU A 347 -19.92 -3.95 18.78
N PRO A 348 -20.65 -3.43 19.79
CA PRO A 348 -21.88 -2.66 19.55
C PRO A 348 -21.65 -1.47 18.63
N ASN A 349 -22.61 -1.19 17.74
CA ASN A 349 -22.47 -0.10 16.77
C ASN A 349 -22.22 1.27 17.40
N ASP A 350 -22.77 1.54 18.59
CA ASP A 350 -22.58 2.80 19.31
C ASP A 350 -21.14 2.98 19.85
N ARG A 351 -20.33 1.91 19.80
CA ARG A 351 -18.93 1.92 20.23
C ARG A 351 -17.92 1.87 19.06
N ILE A 352 -18.38 1.94 17.80
CA ILE A 352 -17.52 1.74 16.63
C ILE A 352 -16.72 3.01 16.22
N ASN A 353 -17.14 4.20 16.69
CA ASN A 353 -16.54 5.47 16.24
C ASN A 353 -15.01 5.55 16.43
N PRO A 354 -14.40 5.07 17.53
CA PRO A 354 -12.94 5.06 17.67
C PRO A 354 -12.23 4.23 16.58
N ILE A 355 -12.85 3.13 16.10
CA ILE A 355 -12.32 2.32 14.98
C ILE A 355 -12.38 3.12 13.68
N PHE A 356 -13.47 3.87 13.43
CA PHE A 356 -13.59 4.73 12.26
C PHE A 356 -12.52 5.83 12.25
N GLU A 357 -12.34 6.51 13.38
CA GLU A 357 -11.33 7.54 13.53
C GLU A 357 -9.92 6.99 13.31
N ALA A 358 -9.57 5.87 13.96
CA ALA A 358 -8.31 5.17 13.77
C ALA A 358 -8.07 4.78 12.31
N THR A 359 -9.11 4.32 11.59
CA THR A 359 -9.04 3.99 10.17
C THR A 359 -8.67 5.21 9.32
N VAL A 360 -9.32 6.35 9.56
CA VAL A 360 -9.03 7.61 8.84
C VAL A 360 -7.59 8.07 9.09
N GLN A 361 -7.18 8.11 10.36
CA GLN A 361 -5.85 8.54 10.78
C GLN A 361 -4.74 7.64 10.23
N ALA A 362 -4.91 6.31 10.34
CA ALA A 362 -3.93 5.36 9.83
C ALA A 362 -3.87 5.37 8.28
N THR A 363 -4.99 5.60 7.59
CA THR A 363 -5.02 5.75 6.13
C THR A 363 -4.25 6.99 5.68
N GLU A 364 -4.48 8.14 6.33
CA GLU A 364 -3.74 9.38 6.05
C GLU A 364 -2.24 9.16 6.19
N GLU A 365 -1.80 8.60 7.33
CA GLU A 365 -0.38 8.36 7.59
C GLU A 365 0.23 7.33 6.64
N ALA A 366 -0.46 6.22 6.33
CA ALA A 366 0.03 5.22 5.39
C ALA A 366 0.28 5.79 3.99
N ILE A 367 -0.59 6.70 3.50
CA ILE A 367 -0.39 7.38 2.22
C ILE A 367 0.83 8.31 2.27
N VAL A 368 0.99 9.06 3.36
CA VAL A 368 2.17 9.94 3.55
C VAL A 368 3.44 9.12 3.61
N ASN A 369 3.46 8.02 4.37
CA ASN A 369 4.59 7.11 4.49
C ASN A 369 4.96 6.48 3.14
N ALA A 370 3.98 6.11 2.30
CA ALA A 370 4.23 5.61 0.93
C ALA A 370 5.03 6.60 0.08
N MET A 371 4.75 7.90 0.20
CA MET A 371 5.47 8.96 -0.53
C MET A 371 6.84 9.26 0.08
N LEU A 372 6.95 9.29 1.42
CA LEU A 372 8.18 9.62 2.12
C LEU A 372 9.24 8.51 2.01
N ALA A 373 8.82 7.26 2.08
CA ALA A 373 9.70 6.11 1.90
C ALA A 373 10.11 5.91 0.43
N ALA A 374 9.40 6.53 -0.52
CA ALA A 374 9.69 6.39 -1.93
C ALA A 374 10.99 7.11 -2.33
N ARG A 375 11.69 6.53 -3.30
CA ARG A 375 12.89 7.12 -3.90
C ARG A 375 12.62 7.49 -5.35
N THR A 376 13.24 8.58 -5.81
CA THR A 376 13.20 8.96 -7.23
C THR A 376 13.51 7.75 -8.10
N MET A 377 12.68 7.52 -9.11
CA MET A 377 12.80 6.36 -9.99
C MET A 377 12.71 6.76 -11.46
N THR A 378 13.63 6.21 -12.24
CA THR A 378 13.59 6.28 -13.71
C THR A 378 13.17 4.91 -14.25
N GLY A 379 12.19 4.88 -15.13
CA GLY A 379 11.62 3.66 -15.71
C GLY A 379 11.61 3.67 -17.23
N ALA A 380 10.58 3.08 -17.80
CA ALA A 380 10.36 2.95 -19.23
C ALA A 380 10.41 4.31 -19.95
N ASP A 381 11.00 4.35 -21.14
CA ASP A 381 11.24 5.57 -21.93
C ASP A 381 12.07 6.63 -21.18
N SER A 382 12.89 6.21 -20.23
CA SER A 382 13.63 7.13 -19.34
C SER A 382 12.75 8.12 -18.60
N VAL A 383 11.46 7.83 -18.42
CA VAL A 383 10.54 8.64 -17.62
C VAL A 383 10.98 8.60 -16.16
N ARG A 384 11.08 9.78 -15.56
CA ARG A 384 11.51 9.96 -14.17
C ARG A 384 10.38 10.53 -13.32
N SER A 385 10.11 9.87 -12.21
CA SER A 385 9.23 10.34 -11.13
C SER A 385 10.08 10.64 -9.91
N PHE A 386 9.89 11.85 -9.35
CA PHE A 386 10.68 12.33 -8.22
C PHE A 386 10.05 11.94 -6.89
N ALA A 387 10.89 11.57 -5.93
CA ALA A 387 10.49 11.45 -4.53
C ALA A 387 10.06 12.82 -3.97
N LEU A 388 9.23 12.82 -2.95
CA LEU A 388 8.92 14.01 -2.15
C LEU A 388 10.16 14.36 -1.29
N PRO A 389 10.82 15.53 -1.50
CA PRO A 389 12.03 15.87 -0.77
C PRO A 389 11.74 16.19 0.70
N HIS A 390 12.36 15.45 1.62
CA HIS A 390 12.11 15.57 3.06
C HIS A 390 12.45 16.95 3.61
N ASP A 391 13.61 17.51 3.23
CA ASP A 391 14.06 18.83 3.65
C ASP A 391 13.10 19.94 3.22
N ARG A 392 12.59 19.86 1.99
CA ARG A 392 11.60 20.81 1.46
C ARG A 392 10.25 20.66 2.15
N LEU A 393 9.81 19.43 2.36
CA LEU A 393 8.59 19.18 3.12
C LEU A 393 8.69 19.77 4.53
N GLN A 394 9.78 19.49 5.25
CA GLN A 394 9.99 20.06 6.59
C GLN A 394 10.01 21.60 6.59
N ARG A 395 10.62 22.25 5.59
CA ARG A 395 10.55 23.73 5.43
C ARG A 395 9.11 24.20 5.24
N VAL A 396 8.33 23.52 4.40
CA VAL A 396 6.92 23.86 4.20
C VAL A 396 6.13 23.68 5.49
N MET A 397 6.32 22.55 6.20
CA MET A 397 5.64 22.30 7.48
C MET A 397 5.96 23.39 8.51
N ARG A 398 7.22 23.82 8.63
CA ARG A 398 7.61 24.97 9.50
C ARG A 398 6.95 26.27 9.08
N LYS A 399 6.90 26.59 7.78
CA LYS A 399 6.21 27.77 7.25
C LYS A 399 4.75 27.87 7.69
N TYR A 400 4.09 26.72 7.82
CA TYR A 400 2.68 26.63 8.27
C TYR A 400 2.52 26.34 9.77
N GLY A 401 3.60 26.42 10.56
CA GLY A 401 3.55 26.23 12.02
C GLY A 401 3.22 24.79 12.44
N ARG A 402 3.48 23.79 11.57
CA ARG A 402 3.22 22.38 11.84
C ARG A 402 4.47 21.61 12.28
N LEU A 403 5.65 22.21 12.23
CA LEU A 403 6.87 21.74 12.88
C LEU A 403 7.41 22.86 13.76
N GLY A 404 7.89 22.53 14.95
CA GLY A 404 8.58 23.47 15.82
C GLY A 404 9.80 24.09 15.09
N GLY A 405 10.06 25.37 15.35
CA GLY A 405 11.31 25.99 14.94
C GLY A 405 12.47 25.31 15.69
N SER A 406 13.55 24.97 14.97
CA SER A 406 14.84 24.62 15.55
C SER A 406 15.51 25.85 16.12
#